data_a4ec225c54499eda42d7313d2d108a66
#
_entry.id   a4ec225c54499eda42d7313d2d108a66
#
_cell.length_a   1.000
_cell.length_b   1.000
_cell.length_c   1.000
_cell.angle_alpha   90.00
_cell.angle_beta   90.00
_cell.angle_gamma   90.00
#
_symmetry.space_group_name_H-M   'P 1'
#
loop_
_entity.id
_entity.type
_entity.pdbx_description
1 polymer ?
#
loop_
_entity_poly.entity_id
_entity_poly.type
_entity_poly.pdbx_seq_one_letter_code
_entity_poly.pdbx_strand_id
1 'polypeptide(L)'
;MVKVLTDQGEIGISNAVFTTITGAAATNCFGVKGMAYRSMTDGIVHLLRPEAMSKGVLVIYNEDNSVSIELHIIVENGVNIATVCRSIMGEVKYVVNKNTGVEVRSVNVCVDSITM
;
A
#
# COMPACT_ATOMS: atom_id res chain seq x y z
N MET A 1 11.04 -10.09 2.72
CA MET A 1 12.19 -9.15 2.65
C MET A 1 12.79 -9.20 1.26
N VAL A 2 13.05 -8.04 0.69
CA VAL A 2 13.77 -7.96 -0.59
C VAL A 2 15.25 -7.80 -0.32
N LYS A 3 16.06 -8.58 -1.02
CA LYS A 3 17.52 -8.53 -0.93
C LYS A 3 18.10 -8.17 -2.28
N VAL A 4 18.85 -7.08 -2.31
CA VAL A 4 19.51 -6.60 -3.53
C VAL A 4 21.02 -6.79 -3.37
N LEU A 5 21.61 -7.56 -4.28
CA LEU A 5 23.07 -7.81 -4.26
C LEU A 5 23.77 -6.71 -5.02
N THR A 6 24.82 -6.16 -4.42
CA THR A 6 25.69 -5.18 -5.04
C THR A 6 27.14 -5.69 -5.02
N ASP A 7 28.04 -5.03 -5.73
CA ASP A 7 29.46 -5.37 -5.71
C ASP A 7 30.13 -5.07 -4.36
N GLN A 8 29.48 -4.31 -3.50
CA GLN A 8 29.98 -3.94 -2.17
C GLN A 8 29.32 -4.71 -1.04
N GLY A 9 28.27 -5.49 -1.33
CA GLY A 9 27.54 -6.21 -0.32
C GLY A 9 26.08 -6.40 -0.69
N GLU A 10 25.24 -6.59 0.33
CA GLU A 10 23.80 -6.86 0.16
C GLU A 10 22.97 -5.82 0.86
N ILE A 11 21.91 -5.36 0.20
CA ILE A 11 20.90 -4.47 0.79
C ILE A 11 19.67 -5.30 1.10
N GLY A 12 19.28 -5.34 2.37
CA GLY A 12 18.05 -6.01 2.78
C GLY A 12 16.99 -4.98 3.13
N ILE A 13 15.79 -5.12 2.55
CA ILE A 13 14.67 -4.21 2.81
C ILE A 13 13.52 -5.01 3.39
N SER A 14 13.12 -4.68 4.61
CA SER A 14 12.09 -5.41 5.33
C SER A 14 10.68 -5.06 4.87
N ASN A 15 9.73 -5.94 5.19
CA ASN A 15 8.31 -5.72 4.91
C ASN A 15 7.80 -4.41 5.50
N ALA A 16 8.26 -4.05 6.70
CA ALA A 16 7.82 -2.83 7.38
C ALA A 16 8.12 -1.57 6.55
N VAL A 17 9.23 -1.55 5.81
CA VAL A 17 9.58 -0.42 4.96
C VAL A 17 8.52 -0.24 3.86
N PHE A 18 8.19 -1.33 3.16
CA PHE A 18 7.22 -1.28 2.08
C PHE A 18 5.82 -0.91 2.58
N THR A 19 5.38 -1.51 3.69
CA THR A 19 4.04 -1.23 4.21
C THR A 19 3.90 0.20 4.73
N THR A 20 4.95 0.73 5.36
CA THR A 20 4.95 2.09 5.86
C THR A 20 4.91 3.11 4.72
N ILE A 21 5.77 2.93 3.71
CA ILE A 21 5.81 3.83 2.55
C ILE A 21 4.48 3.79 1.80
N THR A 22 3.95 2.59 1.58
CA THR A 22 2.69 2.41 0.85
C THR A 22 1.53 3.07 1.59
N GLY A 23 1.42 2.83 2.89
CA GLY A 23 0.35 3.42 3.69
C GLY A 23 0.40 4.95 3.68
N ALA A 24 1.58 5.51 3.83
CA ALA A 24 1.77 6.97 3.80
C ALA A 24 1.42 7.55 2.42
N ALA A 25 1.88 6.90 1.35
CA ALA A 25 1.60 7.37 -0.01
C ALA A 25 0.10 7.33 -0.32
N ALA A 26 -0.56 6.24 0.05
CA ALA A 26 -2.00 6.07 -0.21
C ALA A 26 -2.84 7.09 0.56
N THR A 27 -2.53 7.32 1.82
CA THR A 27 -3.31 8.25 2.66
C THR A 27 -3.10 9.71 2.28
N ASN A 28 -2.05 10.04 1.56
CA ASN A 28 -1.83 11.38 1.03
C ASN A 28 -2.63 11.66 -0.24
N CYS A 29 -3.23 10.65 -0.86
CA CYS A 29 -4.01 10.85 -2.07
C CYS A 29 -5.37 11.48 -1.75
N PHE A 30 -5.83 12.37 -2.61
CA PHE A 30 -7.13 13.00 -2.47
C PHE A 30 -8.25 11.95 -2.50
N GLY A 31 -9.21 12.11 -1.61
CA GLY A 31 -10.38 11.23 -1.56
C GLY A 31 -10.21 10.00 -0.68
N VAL A 32 -9.03 9.77 -0.14
CA VAL A 32 -8.76 8.65 0.76
C VAL A 32 -9.01 9.09 2.20
N LYS A 33 -9.95 8.43 2.87
CA LYS A 33 -10.19 8.67 4.30
C LYS A 33 -9.09 8.04 5.14
N GLY A 34 -8.63 6.87 4.75
CA GLY A 34 -7.56 6.14 5.45
C GLY A 34 -7.47 4.70 5.00
N MET A 35 -6.59 3.97 5.66
CA MET A 35 -6.41 2.55 5.44
C MET A 35 -7.47 1.75 6.17
N ALA A 36 -7.78 0.58 5.64
CA ALA A 36 -8.84 -0.27 6.17
C ALA A 36 -8.31 -1.66 6.55
N TYR A 37 -8.99 -2.28 7.47
CA TYR A 37 -8.76 -3.66 7.89
C TYR A 37 -10.10 -4.33 8.12
N ARG A 38 -10.32 -5.50 7.51
CA ARG A 38 -11.53 -6.28 7.74
C ARG A 38 -11.23 -7.39 8.72
N SER A 39 -11.96 -7.43 9.82
CA SER A 39 -11.82 -8.48 10.83
C SER A 39 -12.24 -9.83 10.23
N MET A 40 -11.40 -10.84 10.41
CA MET A 40 -11.72 -12.21 10.00
C MET A 40 -12.81 -12.83 10.86
N THR A 41 -12.98 -12.34 12.08
CA THR A 41 -13.93 -12.91 13.06
C THR A 41 -15.35 -12.40 12.85
N ASP A 42 -15.52 -11.10 12.66
CA ASP A 42 -16.84 -10.46 12.59
C ASP A 42 -17.16 -9.85 11.23
N GLY A 43 -16.17 -9.80 10.32
CA GLY A 43 -16.35 -9.22 9.00
C GLY A 43 -16.51 -7.71 8.97
N ILE A 44 -16.32 -7.04 10.11
CA ILE A 44 -16.47 -5.59 10.22
C ILE A 44 -15.25 -4.89 9.63
N VAL A 45 -15.50 -3.86 8.80
CA VAL A 45 -14.42 -3.02 8.26
C VAL A 45 -14.05 -1.97 9.28
N HIS A 46 -12.76 -1.91 9.61
CA HIS A 46 -12.23 -0.95 10.57
C HIS A 46 -11.35 0.06 9.85
N LEU A 47 -11.53 1.35 10.21
CA LEU A 47 -10.60 2.39 9.80
C LEU A 47 -9.36 2.29 10.68
N LEU A 48 -8.18 2.12 10.06
CA LEU A 48 -6.94 1.98 10.79
C LEU A 48 -6.43 3.34 11.27
N ARG A 49 -5.94 3.37 12.50
CA ARG A 49 -5.23 4.54 13.03
C ARG A 49 -3.87 4.65 12.34
N PRO A 50 -3.25 5.86 12.31
CA PRO A 50 -1.95 6.04 11.66
C PRO A 50 -0.88 5.04 12.11
N GLU A 51 -0.83 4.69 13.40
CA GLU A 51 0.14 3.74 13.93
C GLU A 51 -0.11 2.29 13.49
N ALA A 52 -1.29 2.00 12.95
CA ALA A 52 -1.66 0.66 12.50
C ALA A 52 -1.88 0.56 10.99
N MET A 53 -1.53 1.60 10.22
CA MET A 53 -1.78 1.65 8.77
C MET A 53 -1.21 0.46 8.01
N SER A 54 -0.08 -0.08 8.47
CA SER A 54 0.57 -1.20 7.81
C SER A 54 -0.29 -2.47 7.73
N LYS A 55 -1.28 -2.60 8.62
CA LYS A 55 -2.19 -3.75 8.60
C LYS A 55 -3.10 -3.75 7.37
N GLY A 56 -3.26 -2.61 6.71
CA GLY A 56 -4.04 -2.49 5.49
C GLY A 56 -3.25 -2.77 4.22
N VAL A 57 -1.99 -3.15 4.33
CA VAL A 57 -1.10 -3.34 3.19
C VAL A 57 -0.55 -4.76 3.19
N LEU A 58 -0.67 -5.45 2.07
CA LEU A 58 -0.06 -6.76 1.85
C LEU A 58 0.97 -6.61 0.74
N VAL A 59 2.20 -7.05 1.01
CA VAL A 59 3.29 -7.02 0.03
C VAL A 59 3.62 -8.45 -0.38
N ILE A 60 3.60 -8.70 -1.68
CA ILE A 60 3.94 -9.98 -2.27
C ILE A 60 5.30 -9.83 -2.95
N TYR A 61 6.24 -10.68 -2.57
CA TYR A 61 7.60 -10.65 -3.10
C TYR A 61 7.70 -11.60 -4.28
N ASN A 62 8.06 -11.08 -5.45
CA ASN A 62 8.16 -11.85 -6.67
C ASN A 62 9.58 -12.40 -6.85
N GLU A 63 9.73 -13.44 -7.67
CA GLU A 63 11.02 -14.12 -7.87
C GLU A 63 12.06 -13.21 -8.54
N ASP A 64 11.63 -12.22 -9.30
CA ASP A 64 12.52 -11.29 -10.00
C ASP A 64 12.94 -10.08 -9.15
N ASN A 65 12.73 -10.14 -7.83
CA ASN A 65 12.98 -9.06 -6.87
C ASN A 65 12.08 -7.84 -7.03
N SER A 66 10.98 -7.96 -7.80
CA SER A 66 9.93 -6.95 -7.79
C SER A 66 8.94 -7.26 -6.67
N VAL A 67 8.08 -6.30 -6.39
CA VAL A 67 7.00 -6.49 -5.41
C VAL A 67 5.66 -6.21 -6.06
N SER A 68 4.63 -6.90 -5.59
CA SER A 68 3.23 -6.60 -5.88
C SER A 68 2.58 -6.19 -4.57
N ILE A 69 1.80 -5.13 -4.62
CA ILE A 69 1.23 -4.54 -3.41
C ILE A 69 -0.28 -4.59 -3.51
N GLU A 70 -0.92 -5.04 -2.43
CA GLU A 70 -2.36 -4.96 -2.28
C GLU A 70 -2.65 -4.07 -1.08
N LEU A 71 -3.57 -3.13 -1.25
CA LEU A 71 -3.92 -2.27 -0.13
C LEU A 71 -5.44 -2.09 -0.03
N HIS A 72 -5.88 -1.88 1.19
CA HIS A 72 -7.30 -1.71 1.53
C HIS A 72 -7.51 -0.30 2.06
N ILE A 73 -8.50 0.39 1.50
CA ILE A 73 -8.76 1.79 1.85
C ILE A 73 -10.24 2.02 2.13
N ILE A 74 -10.49 3.13 2.80
CA ILE A 74 -11.82 3.72 2.94
C ILE A 74 -11.76 5.06 2.20
N VAL A 75 -12.72 5.30 1.31
CA VAL A 75 -12.79 6.55 0.54
C VAL A 75 -13.85 7.47 1.10
N GLU A 76 -13.73 8.75 0.80
CA GLU A 76 -14.72 9.73 1.19
C GLU A 76 -15.92 9.69 0.25
N ASN A 77 -17.11 9.97 0.80
CA ASN A 77 -18.32 10.04 0.03
C ASN A 77 -18.24 11.16 -1.03
N GLY A 78 -18.74 10.89 -2.20
CA GLY A 78 -18.79 11.87 -3.29
C GLY A 78 -17.61 11.87 -4.23
N VAL A 79 -16.56 11.05 -3.98
CA VAL A 79 -15.41 10.97 -4.87
C VAL A 79 -15.65 9.95 -5.98
N ASN A 80 -14.93 10.12 -7.09
CA ASN A 80 -14.90 9.10 -8.14
C ASN A 80 -13.89 8.02 -7.74
N ILE A 81 -14.41 6.84 -7.39
CA ILE A 81 -13.60 5.75 -6.86
C ILE A 81 -12.50 5.33 -7.86
N ALA A 82 -12.84 5.18 -9.13
CA ALA A 82 -11.86 4.76 -10.13
C ALA A 82 -10.71 5.76 -10.26
N THR A 83 -11.02 7.05 -10.22
CA THR A 83 -9.99 8.10 -10.30
C THR A 83 -9.08 8.07 -9.07
N VAL A 84 -9.68 7.92 -7.87
CA VAL A 84 -8.91 7.82 -6.64
C VAL A 84 -7.97 6.61 -6.68
N CYS A 85 -8.48 5.46 -7.10
CA CYS A 85 -7.67 4.23 -7.17
C CYS A 85 -6.51 4.35 -8.16
N ARG A 86 -6.75 4.94 -9.35
CA ARG A 86 -5.67 5.16 -10.32
C ARG A 86 -4.60 6.09 -9.77
N SER A 87 -5.00 7.13 -9.06
CA SER A 87 -4.07 8.05 -8.41
C SER A 87 -3.20 7.32 -7.39
N ILE A 88 -3.81 6.45 -6.57
CA ILE A 88 -3.08 5.65 -5.59
C ILE A 88 -2.09 4.72 -6.28
N MET A 89 -2.51 4.02 -7.32
CA MET A 89 -1.65 3.09 -8.06
C MET A 89 -0.39 3.79 -8.58
N GLY A 90 -0.56 4.95 -9.18
CA GLY A 90 0.57 5.74 -9.69
C GLY A 90 1.47 6.25 -8.59
N GLU A 91 0.89 6.80 -7.53
CA GLU A 91 1.65 7.38 -6.43
C GLU A 91 2.43 6.32 -5.65
N VAL A 92 1.80 5.20 -5.32
CA VAL A 92 2.45 4.11 -4.59
C VAL A 92 3.61 3.55 -5.41
N LYS A 93 3.37 3.28 -6.69
CA LYS A 93 4.42 2.75 -7.57
C LYS A 93 5.61 3.70 -7.64
N TYR A 94 5.35 4.98 -7.79
CA TYR A 94 6.39 6.01 -7.87
C TYR A 94 7.18 6.13 -6.57
N VAL A 95 6.49 6.26 -5.44
CA VAL A 95 7.13 6.53 -4.15
C VAL A 95 7.92 5.31 -3.67
N VAL A 96 7.37 4.11 -3.83
CA VAL A 96 8.08 2.88 -3.44
C VAL A 96 9.35 2.72 -4.27
N ASN A 97 9.26 2.85 -5.59
CA ASN A 97 10.43 2.74 -6.46
C ASN A 97 11.48 3.80 -6.14
N LYS A 98 11.07 5.04 -5.95
CA LYS A 98 11.97 6.15 -5.65
C LYS A 98 12.75 5.94 -4.36
N ASN A 99 12.08 5.45 -3.32
CA ASN A 99 12.69 5.33 -1.99
C ASN A 99 13.47 4.03 -1.80
N THR A 100 13.08 2.94 -2.46
CA THR A 100 13.70 1.63 -2.27
C THR A 100 14.54 1.16 -3.45
N GLY A 101 14.31 1.71 -4.62
CA GLY A 101 14.90 1.21 -5.86
C GLY A 101 14.28 -0.09 -6.38
N VAL A 102 13.27 -0.60 -5.69
CA VAL A 102 12.61 -1.86 -6.05
C VAL A 102 11.47 -1.59 -7.02
N GLU A 103 11.37 -2.41 -8.06
CA GLU A 103 10.28 -2.30 -9.03
C GLU A 103 8.97 -2.80 -8.43
N VAL A 104 7.90 -2.03 -8.61
CA VAL A 104 6.55 -2.42 -8.23
C VAL A 104 5.84 -2.94 -9.47
N ARG A 105 5.54 -4.25 -9.48
CA ARG A 105 4.90 -4.89 -10.64
C ARG A 105 3.43 -4.48 -10.76
N SER A 106 2.71 -4.47 -9.63
CA SER A 106 1.30 -4.11 -9.62
C SER A 106 0.92 -3.53 -8.26
N VAL A 107 -0.10 -2.67 -8.29
CA VAL A 107 -0.72 -2.14 -7.07
C VAL A 107 -2.21 -2.41 -7.20
N ASN A 108 -2.72 -3.28 -6.33
CA ASN A 108 -4.15 -3.61 -6.28
C ASN A 108 -4.78 -2.83 -5.14
N VAL A 109 -5.80 -2.05 -5.45
CA VAL A 109 -6.48 -1.21 -4.47
C VAL A 109 -7.87 -1.78 -4.22
N CYS A 110 -8.13 -2.17 -2.97
CA CYS A 110 -9.43 -2.65 -2.53
C CYS A 110 -10.12 -1.54 -1.74
N VAL A 111 -11.26 -1.07 -2.24
CA VAL A 111 -12.06 -0.07 -1.54
C VAL A 111 -13.07 -0.82 -0.67
N ASP A 112 -12.78 -0.90 0.62
CA ASP A 112 -13.57 -1.71 1.54
C ASP A 112 -14.80 -0.99 2.07
N SER A 113 -14.78 0.33 2.08
CA SER A 113 -15.91 1.10 2.58
C SER A 113 -15.84 2.53 2.06
N ILE A 114 -16.94 3.24 2.23
CA ILE A 114 -17.07 4.65 1.91
C ILE A 114 -17.63 5.35 3.15
N THR A 115 -17.13 6.54 3.46
CA THR A 115 -17.68 7.31 4.58
C THR A 115 -19.03 7.90 4.18
N MET A 116 -19.97 7.88 5.11
CA MET A 116 -21.32 8.40 4.87
C MET A 116 -21.48 9.83 5.38
#